data_ce66f37b2a2e2b8c2c83d5695f8f2be1
#
_entry.id   ce66f37b2a2e2b8c2c83d5695f8f2be1
#
_cell.length_a   1.000
_cell.length_b   1.000
_cell.length_c   1.000
_cell.angle_alpha   90.00
_cell.angle_beta   90.00
_cell.angle_gamma   90.00
#
_symmetry.space_group_name_H-M   'P 1'
#
loop_
_entity.id
_entity.type
_entity.pdbx_description
1 polymer ?
#
loop_
_entity_poly.entity_id
_entity_poly.type
_entity_poly.pdbx_seq_one_letter_code
_entity_poly.pdbx_strand_id
1 'polypeptide(L)'
;RQMCIRDRSKIASGDLPIKLKKENVSRLCQDTILDYYDLLEQKQFEVDIQIPDTPIFAYTDNEALQRILKNLIDNAIRHGGDGKYLSLRLTTSNGNSIIEIEDHGNGMSPQQQKQIFARNYTTTRKSSGSGLGLAISKRLAEQIGAELEVHSVQNEQTTFSIILKS
;
A
#
# COMPACT_ATOMS: atom_id res chain seq x y z
N ARG A 1 -7.80 -29.60 -1.45
CA ARG A 1 -8.86 -28.68 -1.44
C ARG A 1 -8.94 -27.84 -2.66
N GLN A 2 -10.08 -27.93 -3.27
CA GLN A 2 -10.34 -27.17 -4.47
C GLN A 2 -10.29 -25.68 -4.25
N MET A 3 -10.68 -25.25 -3.05
CA MET A 3 -10.71 -23.84 -2.72
C MET A 3 -9.32 -23.20 -2.75
N CYS A 4 -8.28 -23.94 -2.40
CA CYS A 4 -6.93 -23.39 -2.41
C CYS A 4 -6.48 -23.00 -3.81
N ILE A 5 -6.79 -23.84 -4.79
CA ILE A 5 -6.41 -23.55 -6.18
C ILE A 5 -7.20 -22.37 -6.70
N ARG A 6 -8.50 -22.36 -6.43
CA ARG A 6 -9.37 -21.28 -6.86
C ARG A 6 -8.97 -19.96 -6.20
N ASP A 7 -8.63 -20.01 -4.91
CA ASP A 7 -8.22 -18.82 -4.18
C ASP A 7 -6.93 -18.24 -4.73
N ARG A 8 -5.97 -19.07 -5.10
CA ARG A 8 -4.74 -18.59 -5.72
C ARG A 8 -5.01 -17.86 -7.01
N SER A 9 -5.91 -18.39 -7.83
CA SER A 9 -6.26 -17.75 -9.09
C SER A 9 -6.89 -16.39 -8.85
N LYS A 10 -7.80 -16.30 -7.86
CA LYS A 10 -8.43 -15.04 -7.51
C LYS A 10 -7.42 -14.04 -6.98
N ILE A 11 -6.49 -14.48 -6.14
CA ILE A 11 -5.46 -13.60 -5.58
C ILE A 11 -4.60 -13.04 -6.71
N ALA A 12 -4.21 -13.87 -7.66
CA ALA A 12 -3.38 -13.43 -8.77
C ALA A 12 -4.09 -12.41 -9.64
N SER A 13 -5.40 -12.49 -9.77
CA SER A 13 -6.19 -11.54 -10.54
C SER A 13 -6.68 -10.35 -9.71
N GLY A 14 -6.42 -10.35 -8.41
CA GLY A 14 -6.89 -9.31 -7.53
C GLY A 14 -8.27 -9.56 -6.96
N ASP A 15 -8.83 -10.74 -7.14
CA ASP A 15 -10.15 -11.11 -6.66
C ASP A 15 -10.03 -12.01 -5.44
N LEU A 16 -10.19 -11.43 -4.25
CA LEU A 16 -10.22 -12.17 -2.99
C LEU A 16 -11.65 -12.37 -2.52
N PRO A 17 -11.94 -13.46 -1.79
CA PRO A 17 -13.23 -13.59 -1.11
C PRO A 17 -13.26 -12.59 0.05
N ILE A 18 -13.92 -11.48 -0.17
CA ILE A 18 -13.90 -10.35 0.76
C ILE A 18 -14.89 -10.57 1.91
N LYS A 19 -14.41 -10.35 3.14
CA LYS A 19 -15.25 -10.38 4.34
C LYS A 19 -15.00 -9.11 5.14
N LEU A 20 -15.93 -8.19 5.06
CA LEU A 20 -15.80 -6.93 5.79
C LEU A 20 -16.20 -7.12 7.25
N LYS A 21 -15.30 -6.73 8.14
CA LYS A 21 -15.52 -6.77 9.58
C LYS A 21 -14.87 -5.55 10.21
N LYS A 22 -15.25 -5.27 11.46
CA LYS A 22 -14.58 -4.24 12.21
C LYS A 22 -13.18 -4.73 12.57
N GLU A 23 -12.16 -4.10 12.01
CA GLU A 23 -10.77 -4.50 12.20
C GLU A 23 -9.97 -3.39 12.86
N ASN A 24 -8.97 -3.77 13.64
CA ASN A 24 -8.04 -2.81 14.25
C ASN A 24 -6.98 -2.42 13.23
N VAL A 25 -7.19 -1.28 12.58
CA VAL A 25 -6.30 -0.82 11.51
C VAL A 25 -4.94 -0.41 12.08
N SER A 26 -4.93 0.17 13.28
CA SER A 26 -3.67 0.52 13.95
C SER A 26 -2.77 -0.71 14.10
N ARG A 27 -3.34 -1.81 14.58
CA ARG A 27 -2.61 -3.04 14.79
C ARG A 27 -2.10 -3.62 13.49
N LEU A 28 -2.95 -3.59 12.47
CA LEU A 28 -2.58 -4.11 11.16
C LEU A 28 -1.39 -3.34 10.57
N CYS A 29 -1.40 -2.02 10.70
CA CYS A 29 -0.30 -1.20 10.22
C CYS A 29 0.99 -1.50 10.98
N GLN A 30 0.89 -1.61 12.31
CA GLN A 30 2.06 -1.91 13.14
C GLN A 30 2.65 -3.28 12.79
N ASP A 31 1.81 -4.29 12.71
CA ASP A 31 2.28 -5.64 12.41
C ASP A 31 2.89 -5.74 11.03
N THR A 32 2.30 -5.07 10.07
CA THR A 32 2.79 -5.10 8.69
C THR A 32 4.16 -4.45 8.56
N ILE A 33 4.33 -3.26 9.15
CA ILE A 33 5.62 -2.56 9.03
C ILE A 33 6.73 -3.29 9.78
N LEU A 34 6.38 -3.99 10.87
CA LEU A 34 7.36 -4.77 11.61
C LEU A 34 8.02 -5.83 10.74
N ASP A 35 7.28 -6.41 9.80
CA ASP A 35 7.82 -7.43 8.89
C ASP A 35 8.91 -6.85 7.98
N TYR A 36 8.98 -5.53 7.84
CA TYR A 36 9.93 -4.88 6.95
C TYR A 36 11.13 -4.26 7.68
N TYR A 37 11.15 -4.26 9.00
CA TYR A 37 12.20 -3.57 9.75
C TYR A 37 13.60 -4.05 9.40
N ASP A 38 13.81 -5.36 9.32
CA ASP A 38 15.12 -5.91 9.01
C ASP A 38 15.58 -5.47 7.62
N LEU A 39 14.68 -5.55 6.65
CA LEU A 39 15.00 -5.15 5.28
C LEU A 39 15.30 -3.66 5.18
N LEU A 40 14.51 -2.84 5.86
CA LEU A 40 14.69 -1.40 5.84
C LEU A 40 15.99 -1.02 6.51
N GLU A 41 16.36 -1.70 7.59
CA GLU A 41 17.62 -1.47 8.26
C GLU A 41 18.80 -1.87 7.38
N GLN A 42 18.73 -3.02 6.73
CA GLN A 42 19.75 -3.46 5.80
C GLN A 42 19.97 -2.46 4.68
N LYS A 43 18.90 -1.87 4.19
CA LYS A 43 18.96 -0.89 3.11
C LYS A 43 19.22 0.53 3.61
N GLN A 44 19.37 0.69 4.91
CA GLN A 44 19.70 1.96 5.55
C GLN A 44 18.63 3.03 5.32
N PHE A 45 17.36 2.60 5.36
CA PHE A 45 16.26 3.53 5.27
C PHE A 45 16.00 4.23 6.60
N GLU A 46 15.69 5.50 6.53
CA GLU A 46 15.11 6.22 7.66
C GLU A 46 13.61 5.91 7.65
N VAL A 47 13.09 5.43 8.80
CA VAL A 47 11.70 5.00 8.89
C VAL A 47 10.96 5.89 9.89
N ASP A 48 9.86 6.47 9.45
CA ASP A 48 9.04 7.36 10.27
C ASP A 48 7.63 6.77 10.38
N ILE A 49 7.27 6.30 11.58
CA ILE A 49 5.97 5.67 11.81
C ILE A 49 5.13 6.59 12.70
N GLN A 50 3.96 6.98 12.19
CA GLN A 50 3.04 7.85 12.91
C GLN A 50 1.68 7.18 13.00
N ILE A 51 1.46 6.46 14.10
CA ILE A 51 0.21 5.77 14.39
C ILE A 51 -0.28 6.29 15.73
N PRO A 52 -1.54 6.79 15.82
CA PRO A 52 -2.05 7.32 17.10
C PRO A 52 -2.07 6.26 18.19
N ASP A 53 -1.91 6.70 19.45
CA ASP A 53 -1.98 5.81 20.59
C ASP A 53 -3.35 5.16 20.74
N THR A 54 -4.41 5.92 20.47
CA THR A 54 -5.77 5.37 20.50
C THR A 54 -6.00 4.54 19.27
N PRO A 55 -6.36 3.25 19.42
CA PRO A 55 -6.56 2.37 18.27
C PRO A 55 -7.65 2.89 17.34
N ILE A 56 -7.39 2.76 16.05
CA ILE A 56 -8.34 3.14 15.00
C ILE A 56 -8.92 1.87 14.41
N PHE A 57 -10.25 1.80 14.36
CA PHE A 57 -10.98 0.66 13.81
C PHE A 57 -11.72 1.09 12.55
N ALA A 58 -11.85 0.17 11.60
CA ALA A 58 -12.61 0.41 10.38
C ALA A 58 -13.22 -0.90 9.91
N TYR A 59 -14.31 -0.80 9.14
CA TYR A 59 -14.87 -1.95 8.48
C TYR A 59 -14.08 -2.23 7.23
N THR A 60 -13.37 -3.35 7.22
CA THR A 60 -12.49 -3.70 6.12
C THR A 60 -12.20 -5.19 6.17
N ASP A 61 -11.49 -5.68 5.15
CA ASP A 61 -10.99 -7.05 5.12
C ASP A 61 -9.52 -7.03 5.45
N ASN A 62 -9.15 -7.71 6.52
CA ASN A 62 -7.78 -7.68 7.05
C ASN A 62 -6.75 -8.18 6.04
N GLU A 63 -7.06 -9.28 5.36
CA GLU A 63 -6.15 -9.85 4.38
C GLU A 63 -5.95 -8.94 3.17
N ALA A 64 -7.06 -8.41 2.65
CA ALA A 64 -6.99 -7.52 1.49
C ALA A 64 -6.24 -6.24 1.83
N LEU A 65 -6.53 -5.64 2.98
CA LEU A 65 -5.86 -4.41 3.37
C LEU A 65 -4.38 -4.65 3.61
N GLN A 66 -4.02 -5.76 4.24
CA GLN A 66 -2.61 -6.09 4.45
C GLN A 66 -1.89 -6.26 3.12
N ARG A 67 -2.52 -6.89 2.14
CA ARG A 67 -1.91 -7.08 0.83
C ARG A 67 -1.69 -5.75 0.12
N ILE A 68 -2.66 -4.85 0.20
CA ILE A 68 -2.50 -3.51 -0.37
C ILE A 68 -1.31 -2.81 0.29
N LEU A 69 -1.27 -2.85 1.62
CA LEU A 69 -0.23 -2.16 2.37
C LEU A 69 1.15 -2.71 2.04
N LYS A 70 1.29 -4.03 1.96
CA LYS A 70 2.57 -4.65 1.58
C LYS A 70 2.99 -4.24 0.18
N ASN A 71 2.05 -4.22 -0.76
CA ASN A 71 2.38 -3.79 -2.12
C ASN A 71 2.89 -2.35 -2.15
N LEU A 72 2.29 -1.46 -1.36
CA LEU A 72 2.72 -0.08 -1.31
C LEU A 72 4.08 0.07 -0.66
N ILE A 73 4.34 -0.68 0.40
CA ILE A 73 5.65 -0.66 1.06
C ILE A 73 6.73 -1.22 0.13
N ASP A 74 6.45 -2.34 -0.53
CA ASP A 74 7.38 -2.92 -1.50
C ASP A 74 7.71 -1.92 -2.60
N ASN A 75 6.68 -1.23 -3.08
CA ASN A 75 6.85 -0.22 -4.11
C ASN A 75 7.73 0.94 -3.63
N ALA A 76 7.51 1.40 -2.40
CA ALA A 76 8.29 2.49 -1.82
C ALA A 76 9.76 2.09 -1.66
N ILE A 77 10.02 0.86 -1.25
CA ILE A 77 11.40 0.38 -1.09
C ILE A 77 12.08 0.27 -2.45
N ARG A 78 11.36 -0.23 -3.46
CA ARG A 78 11.93 -0.43 -4.79
C ARG A 78 12.20 0.88 -5.50
N HIS A 79 11.26 1.82 -5.43
CA HIS A 79 11.33 3.06 -6.21
C HIS A 79 11.82 4.25 -5.41
N GLY A 80 11.82 4.15 -4.09
CA GLY A 80 12.30 5.21 -3.22
C GLY A 80 13.75 5.02 -2.76
N GLY A 81 14.49 4.12 -3.43
CA GLY A 81 15.78 3.67 -2.95
C GLY A 81 16.84 4.75 -2.73
N ASP A 82 16.86 5.76 -3.59
CA ASP A 82 17.86 6.83 -3.48
C ASP A 82 17.60 7.74 -2.30
N GLY A 83 16.33 7.97 -1.97
CA GLY A 83 15.97 8.84 -0.85
C GLY A 83 16.15 8.19 0.52
N LYS A 84 16.16 6.84 0.56
CA LYS A 84 16.36 6.10 1.80
C LYS A 84 15.40 6.53 2.92
N TYR A 85 14.17 6.80 2.58
CA TYR A 85 13.17 7.27 3.52
C TYR A 85 11.83 6.57 3.27
N LEU A 86 11.20 6.13 4.33
CA LEU A 86 9.85 5.56 4.25
C LEU A 86 9.06 6.00 5.47
N SER A 87 7.88 6.52 5.23
CA SER A 87 6.97 6.93 6.29
C SER A 87 5.65 6.17 6.15
N LEU A 88 5.14 5.74 7.29
CA LEU A 88 3.79 5.17 7.37
C LEU A 88 3.02 6.01 8.38
N ARG A 89 1.91 6.61 7.93
CA ARG A 89 1.08 7.47 8.77
C ARG A 89 -0.36 7.01 8.73
N LEU A 90 -0.96 6.89 9.90
CA LEU A 90 -2.38 6.56 10.04
C LEU A 90 -3.08 7.72 10.72
N THR A 91 -4.10 8.28 10.06
CA THR A 91 -4.87 9.40 10.59
C THR A 91 -6.35 9.16 10.36
N THR A 92 -7.17 10.01 10.97
CA THR A 92 -8.61 10.01 10.70
C THR A 92 -9.03 11.41 10.26
N SER A 93 -10.00 11.45 9.37
CA SER A 93 -10.54 12.71 8.88
C SER A 93 -11.99 12.49 8.45
N ASN A 94 -12.90 13.26 9.05
CA ASN A 94 -14.33 13.18 8.75
C ASN A 94 -14.89 11.75 8.86
N GLY A 95 -14.39 10.99 9.85
CA GLY A 95 -14.83 9.62 10.06
C GLY A 95 -14.10 8.59 9.21
N ASN A 96 -13.35 9.02 8.22
CA ASN A 96 -12.55 8.11 7.40
C ASN A 96 -11.21 7.85 8.04
N SER A 97 -10.65 6.65 7.79
CA SER A 97 -9.30 6.32 8.22
C SER A 97 -8.38 6.39 7.00
N ILE A 98 -7.24 7.05 7.15
CA ILE A 98 -6.32 7.27 6.04
C ILE A 98 -4.95 6.70 6.39
N ILE A 99 -4.47 5.78 5.56
CA ILE A 99 -3.12 5.22 5.69
C ILE A 99 -2.28 5.80 4.56
N GLU A 100 -1.17 6.44 4.91
CA GLU A 100 -0.28 7.03 3.91
C GLU A 100 1.08 6.38 3.95
N ILE A 101 1.61 6.02 2.78
CA ILE A 101 2.96 5.50 2.62
C ILE A 101 3.71 6.50 1.75
N GLU A 102 4.75 7.10 2.30
CA GLU A 102 5.52 8.12 1.61
C GLU A 102 6.98 7.68 1.45
N ASP A 103 7.53 7.91 0.25
CA ASP A 103 8.96 7.73 0.01
C ASP A 103 9.54 9.00 -0.61
N HIS A 104 10.86 9.15 -0.51
CA HIS A 104 11.57 10.29 -1.06
C HIS A 104 12.43 9.86 -2.25
N GLY A 105 11.82 9.13 -3.18
CA GLY A 105 12.48 8.72 -4.40
C GLY A 105 12.37 9.79 -5.48
N ASN A 106 12.39 9.33 -6.72
CA ASN A 106 12.37 10.24 -7.87
C ASN A 106 11.01 10.89 -8.12
N GLY A 107 9.98 10.40 -7.45
CA GLY A 107 8.64 10.90 -7.70
C GLY A 107 8.14 10.53 -9.09
N MET A 108 7.02 11.12 -9.47
CA MET A 108 6.39 10.83 -10.75
C MET A 108 5.82 12.10 -11.35
N SER A 109 5.88 12.17 -12.70
CA SER A 109 5.21 13.25 -13.41
C SER A 109 3.69 13.11 -13.30
N PRO A 110 2.93 14.18 -13.54
CA PRO A 110 1.47 14.07 -13.53
C PRO A 110 0.94 13.00 -14.48
N GLN A 111 1.59 12.84 -15.63
CA GLN A 111 1.18 11.83 -16.60
C GLN A 111 1.39 10.41 -16.05
N GLN A 112 2.53 10.18 -15.41
CA GLN A 112 2.81 8.89 -14.78
C GLN A 112 1.79 8.59 -13.68
N GLN A 113 1.44 9.59 -12.87
CA GLN A 113 0.48 9.41 -11.79
C GLN A 113 -0.89 8.97 -12.32
N LYS A 114 -1.27 9.44 -13.48
CA LYS A 114 -2.55 9.05 -14.09
C LYS A 114 -2.56 7.59 -14.52
N GLN A 115 -1.40 7.01 -14.81
CA GLN A 115 -1.29 5.66 -15.35
C GLN A 115 -0.78 4.62 -14.36
N ILE A 116 -0.37 5.06 -13.16
CA ILE A 116 0.37 4.19 -12.24
C ILE A 116 -0.40 2.95 -11.82
N PHE A 117 -1.72 2.99 -11.82
CA PHE A 117 -2.54 1.86 -11.42
C PHE A 117 -2.94 0.97 -12.60
N ALA A 118 -2.46 1.28 -13.79
CA ALA A 118 -2.76 0.45 -14.96
C ALA A 118 -2.00 -0.87 -14.88
N ARG A 119 -2.65 -1.93 -15.37
CA ARG A 119 -2.03 -3.25 -15.40
C ARG A 119 -0.75 -3.22 -16.23
N ASN A 120 0.31 -3.84 -15.70
CA ASN A 120 1.62 -3.93 -16.34
C ASN A 120 2.35 -2.60 -16.49
N TYR A 121 1.85 -1.53 -15.87
CA TYR A 121 2.58 -0.27 -15.90
C TYR A 121 3.80 -0.34 -14.98
N THR A 122 4.93 0.13 -15.47
CA THR A 122 6.15 0.23 -14.67
C THR A 122 6.94 1.45 -15.14
N THR A 123 7.59 2.13 -14.19
CA THR A 123 8.41 3.30 -14.51
C THR A 123 9.83 2.94 -14.89
N THR A 124 10.25 1.70 -14.63
CA THR A 124 11.59 1.25 -14.99
C THR A 124 11.51 -0.10 -15.66
N ARG A 125 12.32 -0.28 -16.70
CA ARG A 125 12.36 -1.55 -17.42
C ARG A 125 13.03 -2.64 -16.61
N LYS A 126 13.88 -2.25 -15.69
CA LYS A 126 14.64 -3.21 -14.89
C LYS A 126 13.93 -3.59 -13.62
N SER A 127 12.73 -3.09 -13.41
CA SER A 127 11.96 -3.46 -12.24
C SER A 127 11.74 -4.97 -12.25
N SER A 128 12.03 -5.60 -11.11
CA SER A 128 11.79 -7.03 -10.96
C SER A 128 10.30 -7.32 -10.75
N GLY A 129 9.51 -6.30 -10.57
CA GLY A 129 8.08 -6.46 -10.38
C GLY A 129 7.37 -6.80 -11.67
N SER A 130 6.24 -7.45 -11.57
CA SER A 130 5.45 -7.84 -12.71
C SER A 130 4.62 -6.69 -13.30
N GLY A 131 4.60 -5.53 -12.63
CA GLY A 131 3.73 -4.43 -13.02
C GLY A 131 2.29 -4.64 -12.59
N LEU A 132 2.03 -5.66 -11.77
CA LEU A 132 0.67 -5.98 -11.32
C LEU A 132 0.37 -5.51 -9.90
N GLY A 133 1.40 -5.21 -9.10
CA GLY A 133 1.21 -4.89 -7.68
C GLY A 133 0.26 -3.74 -7.45
N LEU A 134 0.45 -2.62 -8.14
CA LEU A 134 -0.41 -1.45 -7.97
C LEU A 134 -1.78 -1.67 -8.58
N ALA A 135 -1.89 -2.37 -9.71
CA ALA A 135 -3.17 -2.69 -10.31
C ALA A 135 -3.99 -3.60 -9.38
N ILE A 136 -3.34 -4.60 -8.80
CA ILE A 136 -3.99 -5.49 -7.84
C ILE A 136 -4.42 -4.72 -6.61
N SER A 137 -3.58 -3.80 -6.11
CA SER A 137 -3.92 -2.98 -4.96
C SER A 137 -5.13 -2.11 -5.23
N LYS A 138 -5.22 -1.52 -6.41
CA LYS A 138 -6.36 -0.70 -6.79
C LYS A 138 -7.63 -1.54 -6.82
N ARG A 139 -7.56 -2.73 -7.38
CA ARG A 139 -8.72 -3.61 -7.44
C ARG A 139 -9.15 -4.08 -6.05
N LEU A 140 -8.20 -4.44 -5.20
CA LEU A 140 -8.52 -4.83 -3.83
C LEU A 140 -9.17 -3.69 -3.06
N ALA A 141 -8.64 -2.47 -3.24
CA ALA A 141 -9.20 -1.30 -2.60
C ALA A 141 -10.65 -1.11 -3.00
N GLU A 142 -10.95 -1.25 -4.28
CA GLU A 142 -12.33 -1.16 -4.77
C GLU A 142 -13.22 -2.22 -4.13
N GLN A 143 -12.71 -3.44 -4.00
CA GLN A 143 -13.49 -4.54 -3.44
C GLN A 143 -13.82 -4.34 -1.96
N ILE A 144 -12.97 -3.67 -1.20
CA ILE A 144 -13.24 -3.39 0.20
C ILE A 144 -13.89 -2.03 0.42
N GLY A 145 -14.24 -1.32 -0.66
CA GLY A 145 -14.90 -0.03 -0.55
C GLY A 145 -13.96 1.10 -0.16
N ALA A 146 -12.68 0.93 -0.36
CA ALA A 146 -11.68 1.95 -0.07
C ALA A 146 -11.26 2.68 -1.33
N GLU A 147 -10.63 3.84 -1.15
CA GLU A 147 -10.02 4.56 -2.25
C GLU A 147 -8.51 4.46 -2.14
N LEU A 148 -7.84 4.35 -3.27
CA LEU A 148 -6.39 4.33 -3.34
C LEU A 148 -5.96 5.47 -4.23
N GLU A 149 -5.17 6.39 -3.67
CA GLU A 149 -4.74 7.58 -4.37
C GLU A 149 -3.23 7.70 -4.33
N VAL A 150 -2.68 8.47 -5.27
CA VAL A 150 -1.26 8.77 -5.30
C VAL A 150 -1.09 10.28 -5.47
N HIS A 151 -0.14 10.81 -4.73
CA HIS A 151 0.29 12.19 -4.87
C HIS A 151 1.81 12.18 -4.93
N SER A 152 2.38 12.83 -5.93
CA SER A 152 3.82 12.81 -6.10
C SER A 152 4.32 14.14 -6.61
N VAL A 153 5.51 14.53 -6.12
CA VAL A 153 6.24 15.68 -6.65
C VAL A 153 7.50 15.13 -7.25
N GLN A 154 7.69 15.36 -8.55
CA GLN A 154 8.81 14.81 -9.29
C GLN A 154 10.14 15.23 -8.66
N ASN A 155 11.03 14.27 -8.47
CA ASN A 155 12.34 14.45 -7.86
C ASN A 155 12.29 14.78 -6.35
N GLU A 156 11.15 14.62 -5.70
CA GLU A 156 11.02 14.90 -4.26
C GLU A 156 10.40 13.76 -3.49
N GLN A 157 9.18 13.36 -3.82
CA GLN A 157 8.47 12.39 -3.02
C GLN A 157 7.32 11.73 -3.78
N THR A 158 6.88 10.58 -3.26
CA THR A 158 5.64 9.92 -3.67
C THR A 158 4.90 9.49 -2.43
N THR A 159 3.61 9.80 -2.35
CA THR A 159 2.74 9.38 -1.27
C THR A 159 1.56 8.60 -1.83
N PHE A 160 1.38 7.38 -1.37
CA PHE A 160 0.18 6.59 -1.65
C PHE A 160 -0.73 6.64 -0.45
N SER A 161 -2.01 6.84 -0.68
CA SER A 161 -3.01 6.95 0.38
C SER A 161 -4.09 5.90 0.20
N ILE A 162 -4.39 5.18 1.28
CA ILE A 162 -5.54 4.27 1.33
C ILE A 162 -6.58 4.96 2.20
N ILE A 163 -7.74 5.23 1.65
CA ILE A 163 -8.82 5.90 2.37
C ILE A 163 -9.91 4.89 2.65
N LEU A 164 -10.05 4.54 3.92
CA LEU A 164 -11.08 3.62 4.40
C LEU A 164 -12.27 4.45 4.86
N LYS A 165 -13.36 4.34 4.13
CA LYS A 165 -14.54 5.14 4.42
C LYS A 165 -15.31 4.57 5.61
N SER A 166 -15.87 5.45 6.40
CA SER A 166 -16.65 5.05 7.58
C SER A 166 -18.00 4.46 7.21
#